data_3a849a927eea17caea986a9057e54f42
#
_entry.id   3a849a927eea17caea986a9057e54f42
#
_cell.length_a   1.000
_cell.length_b   1.000
_cell.length_c   1.000
_cell.angle_alpha   90.00
_cell.angle_beta   90.00
_cell.angle_gamma   90.00
#
_symmetry.space_group_name_H-M   'P 1'
#
loop_
_entity.id
_entity.type
_entity.pdbx_description
1 polymer ?
#
loop_
_entity_poly.entity_id
_entity_poly.type
_entity_poly.pdbx_seq_one_letter_code
_entity_poly.pdbx_strand_id
1 'polypeptide(L)'
;VRMLHTMLRVGNLDRSIDFYVNVLGMKLLRRNDYPEGKFTLAFVGYGEERDHTVLELTHNWDTPSYDLGSGYGHIAIEVEDAYQACDAVKAKAAS
;
A
#
# COMPACT_ATOMS: atom_id res chain seq x y z
N VAL A 1 -20.62 9.59 -6.32
CA VAL A 1 -19.74 9.54 -5.13
C VAL A 1 -18.99 8.22 -5.12
N ARG A 2 -17.68 8.28 -4.93
CA ARG A 2 -16.88 7.07 -4.73
C ARG A 2 -15.69 7.37 -3.83
N MET A 3 -15.18 6.34 -3.18
CA MET A 3 -13.98 6.47 -2.37
C MET A 3 -12.75 6.52 -3.31
N LEU A 4 -11.97 7.59 -3.23
CA LEU A 4 -10.79 7.77 -4.09
C LEU A 4 -9.60 6.98 -3.58
N HIS A 5 -9.23 7.18 -2.31
CA HIS A 5 -8.12 6.47 -1.71
C HIS A 5 -8.19 6.51 -0.19
N THR A 6 -7.45 5.59 0.42
CA THR A 6 -7.18 5.57 1.85
C THR A 6 -5.69 5.79 2.02
N MET A 7 -5.29 6.68 2.92
CA MET A 7 -3.89 6.97 3.17
C MET A 7 -3.39 6.21 4.39
N LEU A 8 -2.22 5.61 4.23
CA LEU A 8 -1.51 4.91 5.30
C LEU A 8 -0.12 5.53 5.44
N ARG A 9 0.28 5.80 6.67
CA ARG A 9 1.65 6.24 6.94
C ARG A 9 2.54 5.02 7.12
N VAL A 10 3.71 5.04 6.49
CA VAL A 10 4.65 3.90 6.53
C VAL A 10 6.03 4.38 6.91
N GLY A 11 6.76 3.57 7.65
CA GLY A 11 8.10 3.90 8.12
C GLY A 11 9.19 3.66 7.08
N ASN A 12 8.93 2.76 6.13
CA ASN A 12 9.86 2.45 5.04
C ASN A 12 9.06 2.27 3.76
N LEU A 13 9.11 3.28 2.90
CA LEU A 13 8.28 3.30 1.70
C LEU A 13 8.64 2.20 0.71
N ASP A 14 9.93 1.97 0.47
CA ASP A 14 10.37 0.95 -0.49
C ASP A 14 9.91 -0.44 -0.06
N ARG A 15 10.00 -0.75 1.22
CA ARG A 15 9.54 -2.02 1.77
C ARG A 15 8.02 -2.17 1.64
N SER A 16 7.28 -1.10 1.88
CA SER A 16 5.81 -1.11 1.74
C SER A 16 5.40 -1.26 0.28
N ILE A 17 6.05 -0.54 -0.63
CA ILE A 17 5.78 -0.69 -2.07
C ILE A 17 6.06 -2.12 -2.50
N ASP A 18 7.16 -2.70 -2.08
CA ASP A 18 7.51 -4.09 -2.41
C ASP A 18 6.41 -5.05 -1.94
N PHE A 19 5.90 -4.87 -0.75
CA PHE A 19 4.81 -5.70 -0.22
C PHE A 19 3.54 -5.59 -1.09
N TYR A 20 3.07 -4.36 -1.33
CA TYR A 20 1.83 -4.18 -2.08
C TYR A 20 1.96 -4.59 -3.55
N VAL A 21 3.10 -4.35 -4.16
CA VAL A 21 3.32 -4.66 -5.58
C VAL A 21 3.72 -6.13 -5.77
N ASN A 22 4.76 -6.59 -5.09
CA ASN A 22 5.31 -7.92 -5.35
C ASN A 22 4.60 -9.04 -4.59
N VAL A 23 4.05 -8.77 -3.41
CA VAL A 23 3.32 -9.77 -2.64
C VAL A 23 1.83 -9.76 -2.98
N LEU A 24 1.19 -8.59 -2.97
CA LEU A 24 -0.24 -8.47 -3.21
C LEU A 24 -0.62 -8.23 -4.67
N GLY A 25 0.34 -8.03 -5.55
CA GLY A 25 0.08 -7.91 -6.99
C GLY A 25 -0.47 -6.57 -7.46
N MET A 26 -0.37 -5.53 -6.65
CA MET A 26 -0.78 -4.20 -7.07
C MET A 26 0.21 -3.60 -8.07
N LYS A 27 -0.17 -2.47 -8.66
CA LYS A 27 0.70 -1.68 -9.52
C LYS A 27 1.13 -0.43 -8.76
N LEU A 28 2.39 -0.02 -8.93
CA LEU A 28 2.83 1.30 -8.48
C LEU A 28 2.37 2.31 -9.52
N LEU A 29 1.40 3.14 -9.15
CA LEU A 29 0.76 4.06 -10.08
C LEU A 29 1.53 5.37 -10.22
N ARG A 30 2.04 5.90 -9.11
CA ARG A 30 2.91 7.09 -9.11
C ARG A 30 3.63 7.21 -7.78
N ARG A 31 4.75 7.90 -7.80
CA ARG A 31 5.56 8.18 -6.62
C ARG A 31 6.15 9.58 -6.76
N ASN A 32 5.97 10.43 -5.75
CA ASN A 32 6.44 11.81 -5.78
C ASN A 32 7.08 12.20 -4.46
N ASP A 33 8.20 12.92 -4.55
CA ASP A 33 8.88 13.49 -3.39
C ASP A 33 8.42 14.93 -3.18
N TYR A 34 8.27 15.32 -1.92
CA TYR A 34 7.91 16.68 -1.53
C TYR A 34 8.95 17.19 -0.52
N PRO A 35 10.11 17.68 -1.01
CA PRO A 35 11.21 18.05 -0.12
C PRO A 35 10.88 19.16 0.88
N GLU A 36 10.02 20.10 0.50
CA GLU A 36 9.62 21.19 1.40
C GLU A 36 8.88 20.67 2.62
N GLY A 37 8.06 19.63 2.44
CA GLY A 37 7.34 18.99 3.53
C GLY A 37 8.08 17.81 4.13
N LYS A 38 9.21 17.40 3.55
CA LYS A 38 10.00 16.24 3.96
C LYS A 38 9.20 14.96 3.98
N PHE A 39 8.47 14.69 2.89
CA PHE A 39 7.73 13.45 2.77
C PHE A 39 7.68 12.98 1.32
N THR A 40 7.41 11.70 1.14
CA THR A 40 7.23 11.06 -0.17
C THR A 40 5.88 10.34 -0.17
N LEU A 41 5.16 10.45 -1.27
CA LEU A 41 3.90 9.74 -1.48
C LEU A 41 4.07 8.69 -2.57
N ALA A 42 3.38 7.57 -2.41
CA ALA A 42 3.24 6.57 -3.47
C ALA A 42 1.79 6.08 -3.50
N PHE A 43 1.26 5.90 -4.71
CA PHE A 43 -0.07 5.36 -4.90
C PHE A 43 0.05 3.97 -5.51
N VAL A 44 -0.59 3.00 -4.87
CA VAL A 44 -0.62 1.61 -5.32
C VAL A 44 -2.06 1.13 -5.44
N GLY A 45 -2.32 0.25 -6.39
CA GLY A 45 -3.67 -0.27 -6.59
C GLY A 45 -3.71 -1.27 -7.73
N TYR A 46 -4.91 -1.78 -8.01
CA TYR A 46 -5.09 -2.78 -9.06
C TYR A 46 -5.48 -2.17 -10.41
N GLY A 47 -5.68 -0.85 -10.46
CA GLY A 47 -6.02 -0.12 -11.69
C GLY A 47 -5.79 1.37 -11.52
N GLU A 48 -6.07 2.13 -12.59
CA GLU A 48 -5.83 3.56 -12.60
C GLU A 48 -6.70 4.33 -11.60
N GLU A 49 -6.17 5.41 -11.05
CA GLU A 49 -6.85 6.21 -10.02
C GLU A 49 -8.19 6.78 -10.50
N ARG A 50 -8.34 7.04 -11.78
CA ARG A 50 -9.56 7.67 -12.31
C ARG A 50 -10.79 6.78 -12.16
N ASP A 51 -10.62 5.45 -12.12
CA ASP A 51 -11.74 4.51 -12.09
C ASP A 51 -11.57 3.39 -11.05
N HIS A 52 -10.49 3.40 -10.28
CA HIS A 52 -10.25 2.44 -9.21
C HIS A 52 -9.92 3.15 -7.90
N THR A 53 -10.39 2.61 -6.78
CA THR A 53 -9.98 3.06 -5.46
C THR A 53 -8.59 2.49 -5.18
N VAL A 54 -7.69 3.34 -4.67
CA VAL A 54 -6.29 2.98 -4.49
C VAL A 54 -5.84 3.27 -3.06
N LEU A 55 -4.62 2.88 -2.71
CA LEU A 55 -4.00 3.23 -1.45
C LEU A 55 -2.96 4.31 -1.68
N GLU A 56 -2.93 5.30 -0.78
CA GLU A 56 -1.87 6.30 -0.73
C GLU A 56 -0.94 5.94 0.41
N LEU A 57 0.33 5.70 0.11
CA LEU A 57 1.35 5.42 1.11
C LEU A 57 2.16 6.70 1.32
N THR A 58 2.21 7.17 2.56
CA THR A 58 2.95 8.39 2.91
C THR A 58 4.11 8.03 3.82
N HIS A 59 5.31 8.41 3.43
CA HIS A 59 6.50 8.28 4.25
C HIS A 59 7.00 9.66 4.64
N ASN A 60 6.95 9.99 5.93
CA ASN A 60 7.59 11.18 6.48
C ASN A 60 9.05 10.84 6.74
N TRP A 61 9.97 11.59 6.13
CA TRP A 61 11.39 11.24 6.05
C TRP A 61 12.05 10.99 7.41
N ASP A 62 11.63 11.73 8.43
CA ASP A 62 12.25 11.62 9.75
C ASP A 62 11.52 10.64 10.68
N THR A 63 10.55 9.89 10.19
CA THR A 63 9.73 8.99 11.00
C THR A 63 9.88 7.54 10.52
N PRO A 64 10.77 6.75 11.17
CA PRO A 64 11.04 5.38 10.73
C PRO A 64 9.99 4.36 11.18
N SER A 65 9.11 4.72 12.09
CA SER A 65 8.08 3.81 12.58
C SER A 65 6.90 4.59 13.15
N TYR A 66 5.75 3.91 13.23
CA TYR A 66 4.51 4.46 13.76
C TYR A 66 3.91 3.51 14.76
N ASP A 67 3.25 4.08 15.78
CA ASP A 67 2.46 3.31 16.72
C ASP A 67 1.13 2.95 16.04
N LEU A 68 0.87 1.66 15.88
CA LEU A 68 -0.34 1.19 15.20
C LEU A 68 -1.60 1.40 16.03
N GLY A 69 -1.49 1.42 17.35
CA GLY A 69 -2.65 1.59 18.22
C GLY A 69 -3.61 0.41 18.10
N SER A 70 -4.88 0.63 18.44
CA SER A 70 -5.91 -0.41 18.44
C SER A 70 -7.12 -0.07 17.57
N GLY A 71 -7.06 1.03 16.84
CA GLY A 71 -8.20 1.49 16.03
C GLY A 71 -8.26 0.93 14.62
N TYR A 72 -7.10 0.54 14.08
CA TYR A 72 -7.04 -0.01 12.73
C TYR A 72 -7.48 -1.47 12.74
N GLY A 73 -8.29 -1.84 11.77
CA GLY A 73 -8.70 -3.24 11.60
C GLY A 73 -7.92 -3.91 10.47
N HIS A 74 -8.51 -3.93 9.28
CA HIS A 74 -7.91 -4.63 8.14
C HIS A 74 -8.36 -4.01 6.82
N ILE A 75 -7.67 -4.39 5.76
CA ILE A 75 -8.07 -4.08 4.38
C ILE A 75 -8.48 -5.41 3.74
N ALA A 76 -9.64 -5.44 3.09
CA ALA A 76 -10.14 -6.62 2.42
C ALA A 76 -9.91 -6.51 0.92
N ILE A 77 -9.45 -7.60 0.32
CA ILE A 77 -9.18 -7.68 -1.11
C ILE A 77 -9.97 -8.85 -1.69
N GLU A 78 -10.79 -8.56 -2.72
CA GLU A 78 -11.52 -9.60 -3.42
C GLU A 78 -10.59 -10.36 -4.37
N VAL A 79 -10.68 -11.68 -4.35
CA VAL A 79 -9.91 -12.56 -5.24
C VAL A 79 -10.84 -13.67 -5.74
N GLU A 80 -10.49 -14.31 -6.86
CA GLU A 80 -11.33 -15.37 -7.42
C GLU A 80 -11.33 -16.63 -6.55
N ASP A 81 -10.17 -16.99 -6.00
CA ASP A 81 -10.01 -18.16 -5.13
C ASP A 81 -9.14 -17.78 -3.94
N ALA A 82 -9.75 -17.67 -2.77
CA ALA A 82 -9.06 -17.25 -1.55
C ALA A 82 -7.95 -18.23 -1.14
N TYR A 83 -8.14 -19.52 -1.36
CA TYR A 83 -7.12 -20.52 -0.99
C TYR A 83 -5.88 -20.38 -1.87
N GLN A 84 -6.07 -20.24 -3.19
CA GLN A 84 -4.96 -20.03 -4.12
C GLN A 84 -4.25 -18.71 -3.84
N ALA A 85 -5.01 -17.65 -3.56
CA ALA A 85 -4.43 -16.34 -3.24
C ALA A 85 -3.59 -16.41 -1.97
N CYS A 86 -4.07 -17.07 -0.93
CA CYS A 86 -3.32 -17.26 0.31
C CYS A 86 -2.03 -18.02 0.08
N ASP A 87 -2.06 -19.09 -0.70
CA ASP A 87 -0.86 -19.89 -1.02
C ASP A 87 0.17 -19.04 -1.78
N ALA A 88 -0.29 -18.26 -2.76
CA ALA A 88 0.58 -17.37 -3.53
C ALA A 88 1.24 -16.31 -2.65
N VAL A 89 0.48 -15.70 -1.74
CA VAL A 89 1.00 -14.68 -0.81
C VAL A 89 2.03 -15.31 0.13
N LYS A 90 1.74 -16.47 0.69
CA LYS A 90 2.68 -17.16 1.59
C LYS A 90 4.00 -17.49 0.88
N ALA A 91 3.93 -17.94 -0.37
CA ALA A 91 5.12 -18.27 -1.15
C ALA A 91 5.98 -17.02 -1.39
N LYS A 92 5.37 -15.89 -1.73
CA LYS A 92 6.10 -14.65 -1.97
C LYS A 92 6.61 -14.01 -0.68
N ALA A 93 5.83 -14.05 0.39
CA ALA A 93 6.21 -13.46 1.66
C ALA A 93 7.33 -14.26 2.34
N ALA A 94 7.44 -15.56 2.06
CA ALA A 94 8.48 -16.41 2.62
C ALA A 94 9.83 -16.27 1.92
N SER A 95 9.85 -15.68 0.74
CA SER A 95 11.09 -15.44 -0.02
C SER A 95 11.73 -14.07 0.31
#